data_0025e45292a8ceb4c5c6ef5069a1ecce
#
_entry.id   0025e45292a8ceb4c5c6ef5069a1ecce
#
_cell.length_a   1.000
_cell.length_b   1.000
_cell.length_c   1.000
_cell.angle_alpha   90.00
_cell.angle_beta   90.00
_cell.angle_gamma   90.00
#
_symmetry.space_group_name_H-M   'P 1'
#
loop_
_entity.id
_entity.type
_entity.pdbx_description
1 polymer ?
#
loop_
_entity_poly.entity_id
_entity_poly.type
_entity_poly.pdbx_seq_one_letter_code
_entity_poly.pdbx_strand_id
1 'polypeptide(L)'
;MQVLCSLCFTNPNAGLVFTIVRKSFPSLRASVLRDFLNILHDEGWYDERDHNKTENTYQLFGNFFEFISVDMPAKLRGAKRNFAFLNEANELDLETYRQISLRTGGAISKIILDYNPSDEFSWIYDEVIPREDASFYKSTYLDNPFLDKDTIAEIELLKTTDADYWRVYGLGERGKNR
;
A
#
# COMPACT_ATOMS: atom_id res chain seq x y z
N MET A 1 6.23 1.77 0.61
CA MET A 1 7.33 0.77 0.45
C MET A 1 8.54 1.04 1.36
N GLN A 2 9.09 2.25 1.44
CA GLN A 2 10.26 2.58 2.27
C GLN A 2 10.10 2.16 3.74
N VAL A 3 8.95 2.39 4.37
CA VAL A 3 8.67 1.98 5.76
C VAL A 3 8.81 0.47 5.94
N LEU A 4 8.31 -0.34 5.00
CA LEU A 4 8.42 -1.80 5.07
C LEU A 4 9.87 -2.27 4.92
N CYS A 5 10.62 -1.65 4.00
CA CYS A 5 12.05 -1.93 3.85
C CYS A 5 12.84 -1.53 5.12
N SER A 6 12.50 -0.41 5.76
CA SER A 6 13.11 0.02 7.03
C SER A 6 12.80 -0.94 8.18
N LEU A 7 11.56 -1.43 8.28
CA LEU A 7 11.18 -2.46 9.25
C LEU A 7 11.95 -3.77 9.05
N CYS A 8 12.16 -4.15 7.79
CA CYS A 8 12.96 -5.31 7.44
C CYS A 8 14.43 -5.13 7.84
N PHE A 9 15.01 -3.97 7.53
CA PHE A 9 16.39 -3.63 7.87
C PHE A 9 16.65 -3.59 9.39
N THR A 10 15.69 -3.08 10.16
CA THR A 10 15.79 -3.01 11.63
C THR A 10 15.50 -4.33 12.35
N ASN A 11 14.96 -5.32 11.65
CA ASN A 11 14.68 -6.67 12.17
C ASN A 11 15.30 -7.77 11.28
N PRO A 12 16.63 -7.78 11.12
CA PRO A 12 17.28 -8.75 10.25
C PRO A 12 17.13 -10.18 10.80
N ASN A 13 16.95 -11.14 9.89
CA ASN A 13 16.80 -12.56 10.18
C ASN A 13 15.64 -12.90 11.13
N ALA A 14 14.62 -12.05 11.18
CA ALA A 14 13.45 -12.28 12.03
C ALA A 14 12.41 -13.21 11.39
N GLY A 15 12.60 -13.60 10.13
CA GLY A 15 11.68 -14.46 9.38
C GLY A 15 10.30 -13.83 9.16
N LEU A 16 10.23 -12.49 9.14
CA LEU A 16 8.99 -11.77 8.95
C LEU A 16 8.47 -11.91 7.51
N VAL A 17 7.17 -12.03 7.36
CA VAL A 17 6.49 -12.09 6.08
C VAL A 17 5.75 -10.78 5.83
N PHE A 18 6.11 -10.11 4.73
CA PHE A 18 5.51 -8.88 4.23
C PHE A 18 4.70 -9.20 2.97
N THR A 19 3.40 -9.03 3.03
CA THR A 19 2.50 -9.26 1.90
C THR A 19 1.99 -7.93 1.37
N ILE A 20 2.29 -7.64 0.12
CA ILE A 20 1.82 -6.44 -0.58
C ILE A 20 0.69 -6.84 -1.52
N VAL A 21 -0.45 -6.16 -1.38
CA VAL A 21 -1.68 -6.52 -2.07
C VAL A 21 -2.17 -5.36 -2.93
N ARG A 22 -2.57 -5.65 -4.15
CA ARG A 22 -3.29 -4.74 -5.03
C ARG A 22 -4.40 -5.45 -5.80
N LYS A 23 -5.35 -4.71 -6.36
CA LYS A 23 -6.51 -5.26 -7.06
C LYS A 23 -6.13 -6.16 -8.23
N SER A 24 -5.20 -5.73 -9.07
CA SER A 24 -4.78 -6.48 -10.26
C SER A 24 -3.27 -6.63 -10.36
N PHE A 25 -2.84 -7.71 -11.03
CA PHE A 25 -1.43 -7.96 -11.22
C PHE A 25 -0.72 -6.92 -12.12
N PRO A 26 -1.29 -6.45 -13.24
CA PRO A 26 -0.69 -5.36 -14.00
C PRO A 26 -0.47 -4.09 -13.17
N SER A 27 -1.46 -3.69 -12.36
CA SER A 27 -1.34 -2.55 -11.47
C SER A 27 -0.27 -2.74 -10.39
N LEU A 28 -0.20 -3.95 -9.81
CA LEU A 28 0.83 -4.31 -8.83
C LEU A 28 2.25 -4.15 -9.41
N ARG A 29 2.48 -4.66 -10.61
CA ARG A 29 3.79 -4.55 -11.29
C ARG A 29 4.16 -3.13 -11.67
N ALA A 30 3.19 -2.37 -12.15
CA ALA A 30 3.42 -0.99 -12.60
C ALA A 30 3.61 0.02 -11.46
N SER A 31 3.32 -0.35 -10.22
CA SER A 31 3.42 0.52 -9.06
C SER A 31 4.32 -0.08 -7.96
N VAL A 32 3.73 -0.68 -6.94
CA VAL A 32 4.42 -1.07 -5.70
C VAL A 32 5.57 -2.05 -5.88
N LEU A 33 5.48 -2.99 -6.84
CA LEU A 33 6.58 -3.90 -7.13
C LEU A 33 7.75 -3.14 -7.78
N ARG A 34 7.46 -2.27 -8.75
CA ARG A 34 8.48 -1.40 -9.35
C ARG A 34 9.15 -0.50 -8.33
N ASP A 35 8.36 0.13 -7.45
CA ASP A 35 8.88 1.03 -6.42
C ASP A 35 9.75 0.28 -5.42
N PHE A 36 9.35 -0.94 -5.03
CA PHE A 36 10.16 -1.81 -4.19
C PHE A 36 11.51 -2.14 -4.82
N LEU A 37 11.51 -2.59 -6.08
CA LEU A 37 12.74 -2.92 -6.80
C LEU A 37 13.65 -1.70 -6.99
N ASN A 38 13.08 -0.51 -7.25
CA ASN A 38 13.84 0.73 -7.34
C ASN A 38 14.53 1.05 -6.01
N ILE A 39 13.83 0.94 -4.88
CA ILE A 39 14.44 1.12 -3.55
C ILE A 39 15.61 0.15 -3.36
N LEU A 40 15.44 -1.13 -3.70
CA LEU A 40 16.52 -2.11 -3.55
C LEU A 40 17.73 -1.77 -4.43
N HIS A 41 17.52 -1.29 -5.65
CA HIS A 41 18.60 -0.88 -6.53
C HIS A 41 19.31 0.39 -6.03
N ASP A 42 18.55 1.39 -5.62
CA ASP A 42 19.08 2.67 -5.13
C ASP A 42 19.92 2.50 -3.86
N GLU A 43 19.49 1.60 -2.98
CA GLU A 43 20.19 1.28 -1.72
C GLU A 43 21.31 0.23 -1.90
N GLY A 44 21.47 -0.35 -3.09
CA GLY A 44 22.42 -1.43 -3.34
C GLY A 44 22.08 -2.76 -2.67
N TRP A 45 20.81 -2.99 -2.36
CA TRP A 45 20.32 -4.21 -1.69
C TRP A 45 19.77 -5.26 -2.66
N TYR A 46 19.72 -4.96 -3.97
CA TYR A 46 19.19 -5.90 -4.95
C TYR A 46 20.20 -7.03 -5.24
N ASP A 47 19.73 -8.26 -5.09
CA ASP A 47 20.43 -9.46 -5.56
C ASP A 47 19.45 -10.33 -6.36
N GLU A 48 19.83 -10.68 -7.58
CA GLU A 48 18.98 -11.49 -8.46
C GLU A 48 18.69 -12.90 -7.88
N ARG A 49 19.59 -13.44 -7.06
CA ARG A 49 19.41 -14.73 -6.39
C ARG A 49 18.27 -14.74 -5.39
N ASP A 50 17.97 -13.59 -4.80
CA ASP A 50 16.91 -13.40 -3.80
C ASP A 50 15.56 -13.07 -4.44
N HIS A 51 15.52 -12.84 -5.75
CA HIS A 51 14.32 -12.44 -6.50
C HIS A 51 13.72 -13.58 -7.31
N ASN A 52 12.60 -14.13 -6.85
CA ASN A 52 11.78 -15.03 -7.64
C ASN A 52 10.78 -14.25 -8.51
N LYS A 53 11.16 -14.00 -9.77
CA LYS A 53 10.37 -13.22 -10.73
C LYS A 53 9.07 -13.92 -11.14
N THR A 54 9.01 -15.24 -11.06
CA THR A 54 7.82 -16.03 -11.42
C THR A 54 6.76 -15.94 -10.33
N GLU A 55 7.17 -16.09 -9.07
CA GLU A 55 6.27 -16.03 -7.92
C GLU A 55 6.05 -14.61 -7.40
N ASN A 56 6.82 -13.63 -7.90
CA ASN A 56 6.86 -12.24 -7.42
C ASN A 56 7.15 -12.16 -5.93
N THR A 57 8.25 -12.78 -5.53
CA THR A 57 8.73 -12.79 -4.14
C THR A 57 10.17 -12.36 -4.06
N TYR A 58 10.57 -11.84 -2.90
CA TYR A 58 11.93 -11.40 -2.65
C TYR A 58 12.37 -11.74 -1.21
N GLN A 59 13.60 -12.22 -1.05
CA GLN A 59 14.23 -12.38 0.25
C GLN A 59 15.06 -11.15 0.56
N LEU A 60 14.79 -10.46 1.67
CA LEU A 60 15.50 -9.26 2.08
C LEU A 60 15.90 -9.36 3.56
N PHE A 61 17.20 -9.35 3.86
CA PHE A 61 17.73 -9.43 5.24
C PHE A 61 17.12 -10.56 6.08
N GLY A 62 16.94 -11.76 5.48
CA GLY A 62 16.33 -12.91 6.15
C GLY A 62 14.83 -12.81 6.41
N ASN A 63 14.16 -11.87 5.78
CA ASN A 63 12.72 -11.71 5.77
C ASN A 63 12.16 -11.90 4.35
N PHE A 64 10.86 -12.13 4.25
CA PHE A 64 10.21 -12.53 3.00
C PHE A 64 9.17 -11.51 2.54
N PHE A 65 9.31 -11.02 1.30
CA PHE A 65 8.35 -10.17 0.62
C PHE A 65 7.58 -10.97 -0.43
N GLU A 66 6.26 -10.87 -0.43
CA GLU A 66 5.39 -11.43 -1.46
C GLU A 66 4.44 -10.36 -2.02
N PHE A 67 4.27 -10.37 -3.32
CA PHE A 67 3.41 -9.43 -4.05
C PHE A 67 2.24 -10.18 -4.66
N ILE A 68 1.03 -9.87 -4.21
CA ILE A 68 -0.19 -10.63 -4.53
C ILE A 68 -1.25 -9.69 -5.09
N SER A 69 -1.98 -10.15 -6.10
CA SER A 69 -3.18 -9.47 -6.58
C SER A 69 -4.45 -10.25 -6.22
N VAL A 70 -5.56 -9.54 -6.12
CA VAL A 70 -6.86 -10.13 -5.71
C VAL A 70 -7.39 -11.14 -6.72
N ASP A 71 -7.00 -11.03 -7.98
CA ASP A 71 -7.30 -12.01 -9.03
C ASP A 71 -6.58 -13.36 -8.83
N MET A 72 -5.74 -13.48 -7.77
CA MET A 72 -5.08 -14.72 -7.34
C MET A 72 -5.56 -15.17 -5.95
N PRO A 73 -6.84 -15.53 -5.76
CA PRO A 73 -7.43 -15.72 -4.43
C PRO A 73 -6.82 -16.87 -3.61
N ALA A 74 -6.21 -17.84 -4.27
CA ALA A 74 -5.52 -18.94 -3.59
C ALA A 74 -4.31 -18.43 -2.78
N LYS A 75 -3.58 -17.44 -3.28
CA LYS A 75 -2.44 -16.81 -2.58
C LYS A 75 -2.90 -15.96 -1.40
N LEU A 76 -4.04 -15.27 -1.52
CA LEU A 76 -4.60 -14.47 -0.41
C LEU A 76 -4.96 -15.34 0.81
N ARG A 77 -5.48 -16.54 0.56
CA ARG A 77 -5.86 -17.52 1.61
C ARG A 77 -4.69 -18.32 2.15
N GLY A 78 -3.48 -18.11 1.65
CA GLY A 78 -2.29 -18.88 1.96
C GLY A 78 -1.74 -18.70 3.38
N ALA A 79 -0.43 -18.54 3.50
CA ALA A 79 0.30 -18.53 4.76
C ALA A 79 -0.05 -17.33 5.67
N LYS A 80 0.25 -17.48 6.96
CA LYS A 80 0.26 -16.36 7.92
C LYS A 80 1.32 -15.35 7.51
N ARG A 81 1.03 -14.09 7.76
CA ARG A 81 1.92 -12.94 7.49
C ARG A 81 2.05 -12.06 8.72
N ASN A 82 3.13 -11.33 8.81
CA ASN A 82 3.34 -10.34 9.86
C ASN A 82 2.84 -8.97 9.43
N PHE A 83 3.12 -8.57 8.19
CA PHE A 83 2.72 -7.29 7.64
C PHE A 83 1.90 -7.49 6.37
N ALA A 84 0.81 -6.75 6.26
CA ALA A 84 0.04 -6.63 5.03
C ALA A 84 -0.01 -5.14 4.63
N PHE A 85 0.34 -4.85 3.38
CA PHE A 85 0.19 -3.53 2.79
C PHE A 85 -0.83 -3.59 1.66
N LEU A 86 -1.98 -2.96 1.85
CA LEU A 86 -3.05 -2.87 0.88
C LEU A 86 -2.91 -1.53 0.15
N ASN A 87 -2.34 -1.57 -1.05
CA ASN A 87 -2.13 -0.37 -1.85
C ASN A 87 -3.37 -0.09 -2.70
N GLU A 88 -3.82 1.16 -2.73
CA GLU A 88 -5.09 1.59 -3.31
C GLU A 88 -6.27 0.78 -2.74
N ALA A 89 -6.36 0.76 -1.40
CA ALA A 89 -7.30 -0.11 -0.68
C ALA A 89 -8.78 0.20 -1.00
N ASN A 90 -9.08 1.39 -1.51
CA ASN A 90 -10.41 1.75 -2.02
C ASN A 90 -10.85 0.91 -3.23
N GLU A 91 -9.91 0.31 -3.98
CA GLU A 91 -10.22 -0.61 -5.07
C GLU A 91 -10.54 -2.05 -4.60
N LEU A 92 -10.25 -2.37 -3.35
CA LEU A 92 -10.47 -3.69 -2.75
C LEU A 92 -11.83 -3.77 -2.08
N ASP A 93 -12.39 -4.97 -2.00
CA ASP A 93 -13.62 -5.21 -1.25
C ASP A 93 -13.36 -5.58 0.21
N LEU A 94 -14.39 -5.43 1.03
CA LEU A 94 -14.34 -5.73 2.47
C LEU A 94 -13.99 -7.20 2.74
N GLU A 95 -14.45 -8.13 1.90
CA GLU A 95 -14.16 -9.55 2.07
C GLU A 95 -12.67 -9.84 1.89
N THR A 96 -12.03 -9.23 0.90
CA THR A 96 -10.59 -9.30 0.70
C THR A 96 -9.83 -8.78 1.93
N TYR A 97 -10.22 -7.63 2.46
CA TYR A 97 -9.63 -7.09 3.69
C TYR A 97 -9.78 -8.06 4.87
N ARG A 98 -10.97 -8.62 5.09
CA ARG A 98 -11.22 -9.58 6.17
C ARG A 98 -10.38 -10.84 6.05
N GLN A 99 -10.24 -11.38 4.85
CA GLN A 99 -9.39 -12.56 4.60
C GLN A 99 -7.91 -12.28 4.92
N ILE A 100 -7.41 -11.10 4.53
CA ILE A 100 -6.05 -10.67 4.85
C ILE A 100 -5.88 -10.46 6.35
N SER A 101 -6.82 -9.77 6.99
CA SER A 101 -6.78 -9.44 8.41
C SER A 101 -6.72 -10.68 9.29
N LEU A 102 -7.53 -11.70 9.00
CA LEU A 102 -7.55 -12.96 9.73
C LEU A 102 -6.21 -13.75 9.68
N ARG A 103 -5.35 -13.43 8.73
CA ARG A 103 -4.06 -14.11 8.53
C ARG A 103 -2.86 -13.23 8.80
N THR A 104 -3.10 -11.98 9.23
CA THR A 104 -2.05 -11.04 9.62
C THR A 104 -1.92 -11.04 11.13
N GLY A 105 -0.76 -11.39 11.66
CA GLY A 105 -0.56 -11.48 13.10
C GLY A 105 0.85 -11.92 13.47
N GLY A 106 1.11 -11.97 14.77
CA GLY A 106 2.40 -12.31 15.37
C GLY A 106 2.82 -11.25 16.39
N ALA A 107 3.98 -11.44 17.04
CA ALA A 107 4.49 -10.51 18.04
C ALA A 107 4.77 -9.10 17.47
N ILE A 108 5.20 -9.06 16.20
CA ILE A 108 5.36 -7.83 15.43
C ILE A 108 4.46 -7.98 14.21
N SER A 109 3.37 -7.23 14.16
CA SER A 109 2.43 -7.31 13.04
C SER A 109 1.67 -6.01 12.85
N LYS A 110 1.32 -5.70 11.58
CA LYS A 110 0.50 -4.56 11.22
C LYS A 110 -0.14 -4.71 9.84
N ILE A 111 -1.34 -4.14 9.69
CA ILE A 111 -1.96 -3.92 8.39
C ILE A 111 -1.86 -2.43 8.07
N ILE A 112 -1.37 -2.10 6.89
CA ILE A 112 -1.20 -0.74 6.39
C ILE A 112 -2.07 -0.62 5.14
N LEU A 113 -2.87 0.44 5.08
CA LEU A 113 -3.70 0.77 3.93
C LEU A 113 -3.33 2.15 3.43
N ASP A 114 -3.19 2.31 2.13
CA ASP A 114 -3.25 3.63 1.49
C ASP A 114 -4.44 3.69 0.53
N TYR A 115 -5.00 4.84 0.36
CA TYR A 115 -6.13 5.05 -0.55
C TYR A 115 -6.35 6.53 -0.84
N ASN A 116 -6.96 6.82 -1.98
CA ASN A 116 -7.52 8.13 -2.27
C ASN A 116 -8.98 8.15 -1.81
N PRO A 117 -9.43 9.17 -1.07
CA PRO A 117 -10.78 9.22 -0.51
C PRO A 117 -11.83 9.63 -1.57
N SER A 118 -11.77 9.03 -2.77
CA SER A 118 -12.62 9.37 -3.92
C SER A 118 -14.09 9.02 -3.73
N ASP A 119 -14.38 7.98 -2.95
CA ASP A 119 -15.72 7.48 -2.74
C ASP A 119 -16.38 8.09 -1.51
N GLU A 120 -17.68 8.38 -1.59
CA GLU A 120 -18.46 8.81 -0.44
C GLU A 120 -18.67 7.67 0.56
N PHE A 121 -18.88 6.46 0.05
CA PHE A 121 -19.09 5.24 0.84
C PHE A 121 -17.97 4.27 0.61
N SER A 122 -17.29 3.86 1.66
CA SER A 122 -16.23 2.86 1.61
C SER A 122 -16.18 2.10 2.93
N TRP A 123 -15.99 0.79 2.86
CA TRP A 123 -15.77 -0.06 4.02
C TRP A 123 -14.61 0.42 4.92
N ILE A 124 -13.66 1.16 4.36
CA ILE A 124 -12.52 1.72 5.11
C ILE A 124 -13.03 2.69 6.19
N TYR A 125 -14.04 3.51 5.86
CA TYR A 125 -14.63 4.46 6.81
C TYR A 125 -15.45 3.79 7.89
N ASP A 126 -16.11 2.69 7.58
CA ASP A 126 -17.05 2.03 8.48
C ASP A 126 -16.38 0.93 9.31
N GLU A 127 -15.38 0.23 8.76
CA GLU A 127 -14.81 -0.98 9.36
C GLU A 127 -13.37 -0.77 9.89
N VAL A 128 -12.61 0.20 9.37
CA VAL A 128 -11.20 0.36 9.73
C VAL A 128 -10.96 1.61 10.56
N ILE A 129 -11.37 2.78 10.07
CA ILE A 129 -11.10 4.06 10.74
C ILE A 129 -11.66 4.13 12.16
N PRO A 130 -12.86 3.57 12.47
CA PRO A 130 -13.44 3.64 13.81
C PRO A 130 -12.78 2.70 14.83
N ARG A 131 -11.87 1.84 14.43
CA ARG A 131 -11.21 0.89 15.34
C ARG A 131 -10.29 1.60 16.32
N GLU A 132 -10.34 1.19 17.58
CA GLU A 132 -9.45 1.73 18.64
C GLU A 132 -7.96 1.42 18.38
N ASP A 133 -7.66 0.33 17.66
CA ASP A 133 -6.30 -0.10 17.32
C ASP A 133 -5.82 0.45 15.95
N ALA A 134 -6.62 1.31 15.30
CA ALA A 134 -6.25 1.96 14.06
C ALA A 134 -5.71 3.38 14.27
N SER A 135 -4.72 3.75 13.48
CA SER A 135 -4.22 5.13 13.37
C SER A 135 -4.50 5.64 11.96
N PHE A 136 -5.09 6.81 11.86
CA PHE A 136 -5.39 7.46 10.59
C PHE A 136 -4.46 8.64 10.35
N TYR A 137 -3.85 8.68 9.18
CA TYR A 137 -2.98 9.75 8.73
C TYR A 137 -3.47 10.28 7.39
N LYS A 138 -3.70 11.58 7.33
CA LYS A 138 -4.01 12.28 6.07
C LYS A 138 -2.78 13.02 5.60
N SER A 139 -2.43 12.85 4.32
CA SER A 139 -1.41 13.63 3.65
C SER A 139 -1.97 14.26 2.37
N THR A 140 -1.42 15.38 1.98
CA THR A 140 -1.79 16.11 0.76
C THR A 140 -0.54 16.41 -0.06
N TYR A 141 -0.70 16.99 -1.23
CA TYR A 141 0.43 17.42 -2.06
C TYR A 141 1.34 18.44 -1.34
N LEU A 142 0.82 19.18 -0.35
CA LEU A 142 1.58 20.14 0.45
C LEU A 142 2.57 19.48 1.42
N ASP A 143 2.33 18.22 1.75
CA ASP A 143 3.17 17.44 2.66
C ASP A 143 4.33 16.74 1.93
N ASN A 144 4.37 16.82 0.58
CA ASN A 144 5.42 16.22 -0.23
C ASN A 144 6.43 17.25 -0.72
N PRO A 145 7.59 17.41 -0.06
CA PRO A 145 8.59 18.41 -0.44
C PRO A 145 9.33 18.11 -1.75
N PHE A 146 9.13 16.91 -2.31
CA PHE A 146 9.80 16.45 -3.54
C PHE A 146 8.89 16.55 -4.76
N LEU A 147 7.65 17.05 -4.60
CA LEU A 147 6.73 17.19 -5.71
C LEU A 147 7.19 18.30 -6.65
N ASP A 148 7.20 18.02 -7.95
CA ASP A 148 7.59 18.99 -8.95
C ASP A 148 6.55 20.13 -9.11
N LYS A 149 7.03 21.28 -9.61
CA LYS A 149 6.21 22.50 -9.71
C LYS A 149 5.07 22.36 -10.70
N ASP A 150 5.23 21.56 -11.74
CA ASP A 150 4.21 21.39 -12.77
C ASP A 150 3.05 20.56 -12.22
N THR A 151 3.36 19.49 -11.49
CA THR A 151 2.33 18.70 -10.76
C THR A 151 1.60 19.54 -9.72
N ILE A 152 2.30 20.41 -8.98
CA ILE A 152 1.67 21.33 -8.03
C ILE A 152 0.72 22.28 -8.77
N ALA A 153 1.16 22.86 -9.90
CA ALA A 153 0.34 23.78 -10.69
C ALA A 153 -0.94 23.10 -11.22
N GLU A 154 -0.85 21.87 -11.70
CA GLU A 154 -2.01 21.09 -12.16
C GLU A 154 -3.00 20.82 -11.01
N ILE A 155 -2.49 20.43 -9.83
CA ILE A 155 -3.35 20.25 -8.66
C ILE A 155 -4.02 21.58 -8.26
N GLU A 156 -3.28 22.69 -8.22
CA GLU A 156 -3.81 24.00 -7.87
C GLU A 156 -4.86 24.50 -8.90
N LEU A 157 -4.71 24.15 -10.18
CA LEU A 157 -5.68 24.49 -11.23
C LEU A 157 -7.07 23.88 -10.96
N LEU A 158 -7.11 22.69 -10.31
CA LEU A 158 -8.36 22.04 -9.95
C LEU A 158 -9.25 22.90 -9.04
N LYS A 159 -8.70 23.83 -8.28
CA LYS A 159 -9.47 24.76 -7.42
C LYS A 159 -10.55 25.50 -8.20
N THR A 160 -10.25 25.82 -9.45
CA THR A 160 -11.13 26.63 -10.31
C THR A 160 -11.82 25.83 -11.40
N THR A 161 -11.26 24.67 -11.78
CA THR A 161 -11.77 23.86 -12.89
C THR A 161 -12.66 22.69 -12.43
N ASP A 162 -12.35 22.09 -11.28
CA ASP A 162 -13.16 21.01 -10.67
C ASP A 162 -13.00 21.01 -9.15
N ALA A 163 -13.84 21.76 -8.47
CA ALA A 163 -13.77 21.93 -7.02
C ALA A 163 -13.99 20.62 -6.24
N ASP A 164 -14.80 19.68 -6.75
CA ASP A 164 -15.02 18.38 -6.12
C ASP A 164 -13.77 17.51 -6.26
N TYR A 165 -13.13 17.50 -7.43
CA TYR A 165 -11.88 16.77 -7.65
C TYR A 165 -10.74 17.37 -6.81
N TRP A 166 -10.69 18.71 -6.69
CA TRP A 166 -9.76 19.41 -5.80
C TRP A 166 -9.92 19.00 -4.33
N ARG A 167 -11.15 18.88 -3.85
CA ARG A 167 -11.41 18.46 -2.47
C ARG A 167 -10.81 17.08 -2.18
N VAL A 168 -10.95 16.14 -3.12
CA VAL A 168 -10.43 14.77 -2.97
C VAL A 168 -8.90 14.75 -3.12
N TYR A 169 -8.39 15.20 -4.25
CA TYR A 169 -6.97 15.03 -4.61
C TYR A 169 -6.07 16.16 -4.12
N GLY A 170 -6.60 17.34 -3.89
CA GLY A 170 -5.87 18.47 -3.33
C GLY A 170 -5.92 18.51 -1.80
N LEU A 171 -7.13 18.37 -1.22
CA LEU A 171 -7.34 18.48 0.22
C LEU A 171 -7.37 17.13 0.95
N GLY A 172 -7.42 16.00 0.25
CA GLY A 172 -7.59 14.68 0.85
C GLY A 172 -8.91 14.55 1.62
N GLU A 173 -9.96 15.23 1.15
CA GLU A 173 -11.29 15.15 1.73
C GLU A 173 -12.11 14.04 1.05
N ARG A 174 -13.05 13.47 1.81
CA ARG A 174 -13.95 12.42 1.33
C ARG A 174 -14.77 12.93 0.14
N GLY A 175 -14.81 12.14 -0.93
CA GLY A 175 -15.60 12.41 -2.12
C GLY A 175 -17.09 12.49 -1.80
N LYS A 176 -17.86 13.06 -2.75
CA LYS A 176 -19.33 13.02 -2.73
C LYS A 176 -19.78 12.29 -3.99
N ASN A 177 -20.69 11.32 -3.83
CA ASN A 177 -21.34 10.72 -4.99
C ASN A 177 -22.15 11.82 -5.69
N ARG A 178 -21.96 11.92 -7.00
CA ARG A 178 -22.77 12.80 -7.87
C ARG A 178 -24.04 12.08 -8.29
#